data_7dccd3dc20c1e2972bf3efefb833c4b2
#
_entry.id   7dccd3dc20c1e2972bf3efefb833c4b2
#
_cell.length_a   1.000
_cell.length_b   1.000
_cell.length_c   1.000
_cell.angle_alpha   90.00
_cell.angle_beta   90.00
_cell.angle_gamma   90.00
#
_symmetry.space_group_name_H-M   'P 1'
#
loop_
_entity.id
_entity.type
_entity.pdbx_description
1 polymer ?
#
loop_
_entity_poly.entity_id
_entity_poly.type
_entity_poly.pdbx_seq_one_letter_code
_entity_poly.pdbx_strand_id
1 'polypeptide(L)'
;MSFKNLIILFLMTSFLGCSRDYKIEPHELLVAYVRKPYSQSIKITGGKVSEQHFELNSNIPEDQEIKITPVDDIDGYNHLKIEGIPKYKGKYEIIINAHFYGRGDDKLNKTYEFVVKE
;
A
#
# COMPACT_ATOMS: atom_id res chain seq x y z
N MET A 1 -27.94 -16.57 34.48
CA MET A 1 -28.61 -16.16 33.26
C MET A 1 -27.70 -15.41 32.31
N SER A 2 -26.78 -14.64 32.81
CA SER A 2 -25.75 -13.98 32.01
C SER A 2 -24.81 -14.95 31.32
N PHE A 3 -24.76 -16.19 31.75
CA PHE A 3 -23.92 -17.22 31.14
C PHE A 3 -24.23 -17.50 29.67
N LYS A 4 -25.50 -17.60 29.34
CA LYS A 4 -25.89 -17.88 27.94
C LYS A 4 -25.55 -16.73 27.01
N ASN A 5 -25.74 -15.52 27.48
CA ASN A 5 -25.40 -14.33 26.71
C ASN A 5 -23.89 -14.18 26.52
N LEU A 6 -23.12 -14.57 27.52
CA LEU A 6 -21.66 -14.51 27.45
C LEU A 6 -21.11 -15.50 26.44
N ILE A 7 -21.67 -16.71 26.38
CA ILE A 7 -21.28 -17.75 25.44
C ILE A 7 -21.60 -17.34 24.01
N ILE A 8 -22.77 -16.75 23.78
CA ILE A 8 -23.18 -16.28 22.47
C ILE A 8 -22.25 -15.15 21.99
N LEU A 9 -21.90 -14.24 22.88
CA LEU A 9 -20.99 -13.16 22.58
C LEU A 9 -19.60 -13.68 22.21
N PHE A 10 -19.12 -14.68 22.89
CA PHE A 10 -17.85 -15.32 22.61
C PHE A 10 -17.84 -16.00 21.22
N LEU A 11 -18.91 -16.64 20.85
CA LEU A 11 -19.02 -17.25 19.53
C LEU A 11 -19.04 -16.22 18.40
N MET A 12 -19.64 -15.06 18.61
CA MET A 12 -19.63 -13.99 17.64
C MET A 12 -18.22 -13.42 17.43
N THR A 13 -17.44 -13.29 18.49
CA THR A 13 -16.06 -12.78 18.36
C THR A 13 -15.16 -13.73 17.60
N SER A 14 -15.39 -15.03 17.66
CA SER A 14 -14.56 -15.98 16.93
C SER A 14 -14.80 -15.92 15.41
N PHE A 15 -15.95 -15.47 14.94
CA PHE A 15 -16.19 -15.25 13.52
C PHE A 15 -15.42 -14.09 12.95
N LEU A 16 -15.18 -13.05 13.74
CA LEU A 16 -14.44 -11.87 13.32
C LEU A 16 -12.97 -12.17 13.06
N GLY A 17 -12.42 -13.22 13.65
CA GLY A 17 -11.04 -13.62 13.45
C GLY A 17 -10.76 -14.31 12.12
N CYS A 18 -11.80 -14.62 11.33
CA CYS A 18 -11.64 -15.34 10.07
C CYS A 18 -11.49 -14.43 8.84
N SER A 19 -11.71 -13.12 8.97
CA SER A 19 -11.55 -12.18 7.87
C SER A 19 -10.11 -11.79 7.70
N ARG A 20 -9.64 -11.76 6.44
CA ARG A 20 -8.30 -11.29 6.13
C ARG A 20 -8.24 -9.78 6.26
N ASP A 21 -7.17 -9.31 6.84
CA ASP A 21 -6.93 -7.89 7.09
C ASP A 21 -5.78 -7.42 6.21
N TYR A 22 -6.13 -6.89 5.04
CA TYR A 22 -5.14 -6.34 4.12
C TYR A 22 -4.74 -4.95 4.57
N LYS A 23 -3.44 -4.70 4.61
CA LYS A 23 -2.89 -3.42 5.03
C LYS A 23 -1.85 -2.92 4.06
N ILE A 24 -1.77 -1.61 3.94
CA ILE A 24 -0.70 -0.94 3.22
C ILE A 24 -0.06 0.08 4.15
N GLU A 25 1.25 0.04 4.23
CA GLU A 25 2.04 0.95 5.06
C GLU A 25 3.13 1.61 4.22
N PRO A 26 3.45 2.87 4.49
CA PRO A 26 2.91 3.74 5.53
C PRO A 26 1.53 4.31 5.17
N HIS A 27 0.90 4.98 6.13
CA HIS A 27 -0.36 5.66 5.87
C HIS A 27 -0.13 6.90 5.00
N GLU A 28 0.95 7.61 5.24
CA GLU A 28 1.36 8.79 4.48
C GLU A 28 2.82 8.67 4.10
N LEU A 29 3.16 9.22 2.94
CA LEU A 29 4.54 9.24 2.46
C LEU A 29 5.33 10.36 3.15
N LEU A 30 6.64 10.12 3.31
CA LEU A 30 7.56 11.17 3.72
C LEU A 30 7.59 12.28 2.66
N VAL A 31 7.79 13.51 3.09
CA VAL A 31 7.95 14.65 2.19
C VAL A 31 9.30 14.56 1.52
N ALA A 32 9.33 14.80 0.21
CA ALA A 32 10.56 14.87 -0.57
C ALA A 32 11.00 16.32 -0.73
N TYR A 33 12.29 16.49 -1.07
CA TYR A 33 12.86 17.82 -1.31
C TYR A 33 13.61 17.84 -2.62
N VAL A 34 13.47 18.93 -3.35
CA VAL A 34 14.11 19.10 -4.65
C VAL A 34 15.63 18.93 -4.51
N ARG A 35 16.22 18.15 -5.42
CA ARG A 35 17.64 17.87 -5.51
C ARG A 35 18.22 17.11 -4.32
N LYS A 36 17.36 16.48 -3.53
CA LYS A 36 17.81 15.61 -2.42
C LYS A 36 17.34 14.18 -2.66
N PRO A 37 18.17 13.19 -2.32
CA PRO A 37 17.77 11.79 -2.47
C PRO A 37 16.54 11.47 -1.64
N TYR A 38 15.62 10.75 -2.25
CA TYR A 38 14.39 10.29 -1.61
C TYR A 38 14.32 8.77 -1.66
N SER A 39 13.90 8.19 -0.57
CA SER A 39 13.68 6.73 -0.49
C SER A 39 12.55 6.45 0.48
N GLN A 40 11.54 5.75 0.01
CA GLN A 40 10.38 5.38 0.81
C GLN A 40 9.93 3.99 0.42
N SER A 41 9.81 3.10 1.42
CA SER A 41 9.27 1.76 1.22
C SER A 41 7.77 1.77 1.42
N ILE A 42 7.07 0.96 0.63
CA ILE A 42 5.64 0.68 0.78
C ILE A 42 5.49 -0.82 0.93
N LYS A 43 4.81 -1.25 1.98
CA LYS A 43 4.57 -2.66 2.26
C LYS A 43 3.08 -2.96 2.26
N ILE A 44 2.70 -4.00 1.53
CA ILE A 44 1.33 -4.52 1.50
C ILE A 44 1.34 -5.87 2.19
N THR A 45 0.51 -6.01 3.22
CA THR A 45 0.45 -7.23 4.04
C THR A 45 -0.98 -7.77 4.09
N GLY A 46 -1.12 -9.00 4.57
CA GLY A 46 -2.42 -9.67 4.67
C GLY A 46 -2.62 -10.74 3.60
N GLY A 47 -1.87 -10.68 2.51
CA GLY A 47 -1.94 -11.66 1.44
C GLY A 47 -0.94 -11.35 0.34
N LYS A 48 -0.76 -12.30 -0.56
CA LYS A 48 0.14 -12.14 -1.70
C LYS A 48 -0.56 -11.36 -2.81
N VAL A 49 0.04 -10.27 -3.25
CA VAL A 49 -0.47 -9.46 -4.34
C VAL A 49 -0.36 -10.22 -5.66
N SER A 50 -1.45 -10.23 -6.43
CA SER A 50 -1.48 -10.81 -7.76
C SER A 50 -0.79 -9.87 -8.75
N GLU A 51 0.29 -10.33 -9.35
CA GLU A 51 1.06 -9.52 -10.30
C GLU A 51 0.25 -9.14 -11.54
N GLN A 52 -0.66 -10.02 -11.95
CA GLN A 52 -1.47 -9.78 -13.13
C GLN A 52 -2.56 -8.74 -12.92
N HIS A 53 -2.95 -8.49 -11.68
CA HIS A 53 -4.05 -7.60 -11.33
C HIS A 53 -3.61 -6.45 -10.44
N PHE A 54 -2.33 -6.11 -10.49
CA PHE A 54 -1.79 -4.97 -9.77
C PHE A 54 -1.74 -3.77 -10.70
N GLU A 55 -2.27 -2.64 -10.26
CA GLU A 55 -2.22 -1.39 -11.01
C GLU A 55 -1.63 -0.29 -10.14
N LEU A 56 -0.73 0.46 -10.73
CA LEU A 56 -0.16 1.64 -10.12
C LEU A 56 -0.20 2.77 -11.13
N ASN A 57 -0.89 3.83 -10.76
CA ASN A 57 -1.00 5.03 -11.61
C ASN A 57 -0.49 6.24 -10.84
N SER A 58 0.23 7.10 -11.52
CA SER A 58 0.67 8.35 -10.91
C SER A 58 0.73 9.45 -11.96
N ASN A 59 0.58 10.68 -11.50
CA ASN A 59 0.76 11.86 -12.35
C ASN A 59 2.15 12.48 -12.19
N ILE A 60 3.08 11.74 -11.61
CA ILE A 60 4.48 12.19 -11.49
C ILE A 60 5.08 12.24 -12.90
N PRO A 61 5.63 13.38 -13.34
CA PRO A 61 6.26 13.47 -14.65
C PRO A 61 7.45 12.53 -14.79
N GLU A 62 7.68 12.01 -15.97
CA GLU A 62 8.80 11.09 -16.23
C GLU A 62 10.15 11.74 -15.93
N ASP A 63 10.28 13.03 -16.23
CA ASP A 63 11.52 13.77 -16.00
C ASP A 63 11.73 14.18 -14.54
N GLN A 64 10.81 13.86 -13.65
CA GLN A 64 10.98 14.05 -12.21
C GLN A 64 12.06 13.15 -11.62
N GLU A 65 12.43 12.08 -12.32
CA GLU A 65 13.42 11.10 -11.90
C GLU A 65 13.07 10.36 -10.61
N ILE A 66 11.80 10.14 -10.40
CA ILE A 66 11.28 9.30 -9.32
C ILE A 66 10.77 7.99 -9.91
N LYS A 67 11.21 6.89 -9.33
CA LYS A 67 10.80 5.54 -9.78
C LYS A 67 10.11 4.81 -8.64
N ILE A 68 9.09 4.06 -9.00
CA ILE A 68 8.34 3.22 -8.07
C ILE A 68 8.45 1.79 -8.59
N THR A 69 9.19 0.96 -7.88
CA THR A 69 9.50 -0.40 -8.34
C THR A 69 9.43 -1.38 -7.19
N PRO A 70 9.21 -2.69 -7.48
CA PRO A 70 9.37 -3.72 -6.47
C PRO A 70 10.80 -3.76 -5.96
N VAL A 71 10.95 -4.06 -4.67
CA VAL A 71 12.28 -4.12 -4.03
C VAL A 71 13.04 -5.37 -4.50
N ASP A 72 12.32 -6.49 -4.65
CA ASP A 72 12.90 -7.74 -5.13
C ASP A 72 11.82 -8.58 -5.84
N ASP A 73 12.24 -9.70 -6.42
CA ASP A 73 11.33 -10.59 -7.14
C ASP A 73 10.56 -11.54 -6.21
N ILE A 74 11.01 -11.69 -4.99
CA ILE A 74 10.38 -12.60 -4.03
C ILE A 74 9.11 -12.00 -3.47
N ASP A 75 9.22 -10.78 -2.94
CA ASP A 75 8.07 -10.07 -2.41
C ASP A 75 7.21 -9.46 -3.51
N GLY A 76 7.79 -9.19 -4.67
CA GLY A 76 7.07 -8.60 -5.78
C GLY A 76 6.38 -7.29 -5.38
N TYR A 77 5.12 -7.16 -5.75
CA TYR A 77 4.35 -5.94 -5.46
C TYR A 77 3.90 -5.82 -4.00
N ASN A 78 4.21 -6.80 -3.16
CA ASN A 78 4.00 -6.66 -1.71
C ASN A 78 5.01 -5.71 -1.07
N HIS A 79 6.12 -5.43 -1.74
CA HIS A 79 7.14 -4.52 -1.21
C HIS A 79 7.66 -3.63 -2.33
N LEU A 80 7.21 -2.39 -2.32
CA LEU A 80 7.58 -1.39 -3.31
C LEU A 80 8.52 -0.37 -2.71
N LYS A 81 9.26 0.30 -3.58
CA LYS A 81 10.18 1.38 -3.20
C LYS A 81 9.97 2.56 -4.13
N ILE A 82 9.80 3.72 -3.53
CA ILE A 82 9.78 5.00 -4.24
C ILE A 82 11.15 5.61 -4.01
N GLU A 83 11.90 5.86 -5.08
CA GLU A 83 13.24 6.43 -4.93
C GLU A 83 13.64 7.29 -6.12
N GLY A 84 14.58 8.18 -5.86
CA GLY A 84 15.13 9.08 -6.84
C GLY A 84 15.51 10.41 -6.23
N ILE A 85 15.89 11.34 -7.11
CA ILE A 85 16.23 12.71 -6.74
C ILE A 85 15.26 13.62 -7.49
N PRO A 86 14.22 14.14 -6.82
CA PRO A 86 13.21 14.93 -7.52
C PRO A 86 13.76 16.26 -8.01
N LYS A 87 13.28 16.69 -9.17
CA LYS A 87 13.70 17.96 -9.80
C LYS A 87 12.71 19.08 -9.56
N TYR A 88 11.45 18.77 -9.44
CA TYR A 88 10.39 19.79 -9.43
C TYR A 88 9.55 19.69 -8.18
N LYS A 89 9.31 20.83 -7.56
CA LYS A 89 8.38 20.92 -6.43
C LYS A 89 6.94 20.72 -6.92
N GLY A 90 6.10 20.22 -6.07
CA GLY A 90 4.69 20.04 -6.38
C GLY A 90 4.07 18.95 -5.54
N LYS A 91 2.78 18.74 -5.81
CA LYS A 91 2.00 17.69 -5.20
C LYS A 91 1.53 16.74 -6.29
N TYR A 92 1.80 15.47 -6.09
CA TYR A 92 1.48 14.43 -7.06
C TYR A 92 0.67 13.35 -6.39
N GLU A 93 -0.08 12.60 -7.15
CA GLU A 93 -0.84 11.45 -6.65
C GLU A 93 -0.25 10.15 -7.13
N ILE A 94 -0.26 9.16 -6.24
CA ILE A 94 0.08 7.78 -6.55
C ILE A 94 -1.11 6.93 -6.15
N ILE A 95 -1.71 6.24 -7.10
CA ILE A 95 -2.89 5.41 -6.87
C ILE A 95 -2.49 3.95 -7.04
N ILE A 96 -2.70 3.17 -5.99
CA ILE A 96 -2.37 1.74 -5.97
C ILE A 96 -3.66 0.94 -5.85
N ASN A 97 -3.87 0.03 -6.81
CA ASN A 97 -4.97 -0.94 -6.78
C ASN A 97 -4.35 -2.33 -6.79
N ALA A 98 -4.47 -3.03 -5.68
CA ALA A 98 -3.91 -4.36 -5.51
C ALA A 98 -5.02 -5.39 -5.36
N HIS A 99 -4.87 -6.50 -6.07
CA HIS A 99 -5.70 -7.69 -5.88
C HIS A 99 -4.81 -8.79 -5.31
N PHE A 100 -5.41 -9.71 -4.60
CA PHE A 100 -4.67 -10.74 -3.88
C PHE A 100 -5.01 -12.13 -4.42
N TYR A 101 -4.04 -13.03 -4.35
CA TYR A 101 -4.29 -14.44 -4.63
C TYR A 101 -5.17 -15.02 -3.53
N GLY A 102 -6.09 -15.88 -3.93
CA GLY A 102 -6.97 -16.54 -3.01
C GLY A 102 -8.41 -16.45 -3.46
N ARG A 103 -9.32 -16.46 -2.50
CA ARG A 103 -10.74 -16.45 -2.79
C ARG A 103 -11.27 -15.07 -3.09
N GLY A 104 -12.04 -14.98 -4.17
CA GLY A 104 -12.93 -13.87 -4.41
C GLY A 104 -12.24 -12.61 -4.90
N ASP A 105 -12.90 -11.49 -4.67
CA ASP A 105 -12.52 -10.20 -5.20
C ASP A 105 -11.81 -9.32 -4.18
N ASP A 106 -10.98 -9.93 -3.34
CA ASP A 106 -10.23 -9.19 -2.33
C ASP A 106 -9.30 -8.20 -3.01
N LYS A 107 -9.47 -6.93 -2.63
CA LYS A 107 -8.67 -5.86 -3.22
C LYS A 107 -8.41 -4.76 -2.21
N LEU A 108 -7.31 -4.05 -2.46
CA LEU A 108 -6.88 -2.92 -1.64
C LEU A 108 -6.64 -1.73 -2.55
N ASN A 109 -7.28 -0.62 -2.25
CA ASN A 109 -7.09 0.63 -2.98
C ASN A 109 -6.47 1.65 -2.05
N LYS A 110 -5.44 2.33 -2.54
CA LYS A 110 -4.76 3.37 -1.76
C LYS A 110 -4.35 4.51 -2.67
N THR A 111 -4.64 5.72 -2.23
CA THR A 111 -4.16 6.93 -2.88
C THR A 111 -3.19 7.63 -1.95
N TYR A 112 -1.96 7.82 -2.41
CA TYR A 112 -0.94 8.58 -1.72
C TYR A 112 -0.77 9.94 -2.35
N GLU A 113 -0.52 10.94 -1.50
CA GLU A 113 -0.05 12.23 -1.96
C GLU A 113 1.47 12.26 -1.81
N PHE A 114 2.16 12.50 -2.93
CA PHE A 114 3.61 12.63 -2.96
C PHE A 114 3.94 14.11 -3.07
N VAL A 115 4.52 14.67 -2.00
CA VAL A 115 4.80 16.10 -1.91
C VAL A 115 6.29 16.33 -2.04
N VAL A 116 6.67 17.23 -2.97
CA VAL A 116 8.04 17.67 -3.16
C VAL A 116 8.12 19.15 -2.83
N LYS A 117 8.96 19.49 -1.86
CA LYS A 117 9.19 20.88 -1.42
C LYS A 117 10.59 21.34 -1.84
N GLU A 118 10.80 22.64 -1.79
CA GLU A 118 12.13 23.21 -2.00
C GLU A 118 13.00 23.18 -0.76
#